data_37455ee40da412997a09344703fa3ddb
#
_entry.id   37455ee40da412997a09344703fa3ddb
#
_cell.length_a   1.000
_cell.length_b   1.000
_cell.length_c   1.000
_cell.angle_alpha   90.00
_cell.angle_beta   90.00
_cell.angle_gamma   90.00
#
_symmetry.space_group_name_H-M   'P 1'
#
loop_
_entity.id
_entity.type
_entity.pdbx_description
1 polymer ?
#
loop_
_entity_poly.entity_id
_entity_poly.type
_entity_poly.pdbx_seq_one_letter_code
_entity_poly.pdbx_strand_id
1 'polypeptide(L)'
;MDAVMRKRAVIYVRVSTDKQTVENQVRELRQIAERRGWEAVGEYRDAGISGAKERENRPGLDQMLKDASKRRFDVVMAWAIDRLGRSLIDLLGTIQTLEACGVDLYLDQQSIDTTTPAGKLMFQVTGAFAEFERSMIRQRVHAGLKRAVEQGKQLGRPKIAEALEKRIQTQLRAGKGILKVAREFGVGTGTVQRIKDEMSGPFDAAAAA
;
A
#
# COMPACT_ATOMS: atom_id res chain seq x y z
N MET A 1 44.17 7.34 16.51
CA MET A 1 42.95 8.20 16.47
C MET A 1 42.03 7.59 15.45
N ASP A 2 41.11 6.75 15.91
CA ASP A 2 40.11 6.17 15.02
C ASP A 2 39.19 7.27 14.54
N ALA A 3 39.14 7.51 13.23
CA ALA A 3 38.21 8.42 12.64
C ALA A 3 36.82 7.87 12.94
N VAL A 4 36.09 8.50 13.86
CA VAL A 4 34.68 8.18 14.11
C VAL A 4 33.97 8.30 12.78
N MET A 5 33.67 7.17 12.13
CA MET A 5 32.94 7.15 10.88
C MET A 5 31.56 7.80 11.11
N ARG A 6 31.35 8.96 10.53
CA ARG A 6 30.05 9.67 10.60
C ARG A 6 29.00 8.83 9.88
N LYS A 7 27.82 8.66 10.49
CA LYS A 7 26.69 8.01 9.81
C LYS A 7 26.28 8.84 8.60
N ARG A 8 26.13 8.18 7.46
CA ARG A 8 25.63 8.78 6.22
C ARG A 8 24.12 8.85 6.30
N ALA A 9 23.55 10.04 6.27
CA ALA A 9 22.12 10.28 6.33
C ALA A 9 21.58 10.71 4.97
N VAL A 10 20.39 10.22 4.59
CA VAL A 10 19.64 10.73 3.46
C VAL A 10 18.31 11.30 3.93
N ILE A 11 17.82 12.30 3.23
CA ILE A 11 16.56 12.98 3.54
C ILE A 11 15.53 12.54 2.51
N TYR A 12 14.41 12.00 3.00
CA TYR A 12 13.27 11.69 2.16
C TYR A 12 12.17 12.74 2.36
N VAL A 13 11.70 13.32 1.27
CA VAL A 13 10.62 14.29 1.27
C VAL A 13 9.55 13.96 0.25
N ARG A 14 8.30 14.18 0.66
CA ARG A 14 7.15 14.17 -0.25
C ARG A 14 6.67 15.59 -0.46
N VAL A 15 6.83 16.09 -1.69
CA VAL A 15 6.47 17.46 -2.05
C VAL A 15 4.95 17.58 -2.12
N SER A 16 4.35 18.37 -1.24
CA SER A 16 2.97 18.87 -1.37
C SER A 16 2.94 20.08 -2.32
N THR A 17 1.76 20.64 -2.58
CA THR A 17 1.59 21.84 -3.40
C THR A 17 2.36 23.06 -2.90
N ASP A 18 2.73 23.08 -1.63
CA ASP A 18 3.53 24.14 -1.02
C ASP A 18 5.03 23.78 -0.99
N LYS A 19 5.73 24.23 -2.02
CA LYS A 19 7.19 24.01 -2.16
C LYS A 19 8.02 24.68 -1.07
N GLN A 20 7.58 25.83 -0.58
CA GLN A 20 8.36 26.62 0.41
C GLN A 20 8.40 25.88 1.77
N THR A 21 7.32 25.26 2.17
CA THR A 21 7.26 24.44 3.39
C THR A 21 8.20 23.23 3.29
N VAL A 22 8.30 22.59 2.11
CA VAL A 22 9.18 21.44 1.90
C VAL A 22 10.65 21.81 2.01
N GLU A 23 11.07 22.90 1.41
CA GLU A 23 12.48 23.38 1.49
C GLU A 23 12.87 23.76 2.93
N ASN A 24 11.94 24.30 3.71
CA ASN A 24 12.17 24.55 5.13
C ASN A 24 12.38 23.24 5.91
N GLN A 25 11.56 22.20 5.66
CA GLN A 25 11.72 20.89 6.28
C GLN A 25 13.08 20.26 5.94
N VAL A 26 13.49 20.31 4.68
CA VAL A 26 14.80 19.81 4.25
C VAL A 26 15.94 20.52 4.97
N ARG A 27 15.87 21.85 5.05
CA ARG A 27 16.89 22.65 5.72
C ARG A 27 16.98 22.29 7.22
N GLU A 28 15.85 22.12 7.88
CA GLU A 28 15.80 21.74 9.28
C GLU A 28 16.37 20.33 9.52
N LEU A 29 15.99 19.36 8.69
CA LEU A 29 16.54 18.01 8.77
C LEU A 29 18.06 17.99 8.53
N ARG A 30 18.59 18.82 7.64
CA ARG A 30 20.04 18.96 7.44
C ARG A 30 20.73 19.52 8.69
N GLN A 31 20.16 20.53 9.33
CA GLN A 31 20.69 21.07 10.59
C GLN A 31 20.66 20.03 11.71
N ILE A 32 19.63 19.17 11.75
CA ILE A 32 19.55 18.08 12.71
C ILE A 32 20.64 17.04 12.43
N ALA A 33 20.86 16.66 11.17
CA ALA A 33 21.93 15.74 10.78
C ALA A 33 23.29 16.27 11.23
N GLU A 34 23.57 17.54 10.98
CA GLU A 34 24.82 18.20 11.40
C GLU A 34 25.00 18.19 12.91
N ARG A 35 23.95 18.58 13.68
CA ARG A 35 23.98 18.55 15.17
C ARG A 35 24.21 17.17 15.74
N ARG A 36 23.79 16.12 15.03
CA ARG A 36 23.98 14.72 15.41
C ARG A 36 25.32 14.14 14.93
N GLY A 37 26.10 14.92 14.22
CA GLY A 37 27.37 14.48 13.65
C GLY A 37 27.18 13.52 12.46
N TRP A 38 26.00 13.53 11.82
CA TRP A 38 25.72 12.75 10.60
C TRP A 38 26.09 13.56 9.36
N GLU A 39 26.46 12.85 8.30
CA GLU A 39 26.74 13.44 7.00
C GLU A 39 25.51 13.30 6.10
N ALA A 40 24.89 14.41 5.69
CA ALA A 40 23.78 14.41 4.76
C ALA A 40 24.28 14.17 3.33
N VAL A 41 24.21 12.92 2.86
CA VAL A 41 24.81 12.47 1.59
C VAL A 41 23.86 12.54 0.40
N GLY A 42 22.56 12.78 0.61
CA GLY A 42 21.61 12.88 -0.49
C GLY A 42 20.16 13.14 -0.07
N GLU A 43 19.32 13.35 -1.08
CA GLU A 43 17.88 13.56 -0.92
C GLU A 43 17.11 12.71 -1.95
N TYR A 44 15.96 12.18 -1.50
CA TYR A 44 14.99 11.53 -2.35
C TYR A 44 13.67 12.32 -2.27
N ARG A 45 13.12 12.66 -3.42
CA ARG A 45 11.93 13.52 -3.51
C ARG A 45 10.85 12.84 -4.32
N ASP A 46 9.62 12.80 -3.79
CA ASP A 46 8.44 12.40 -4.54
C ASP A 46 7.47 13.58 -4.66
N ALA A 47 6.92 13.78 -5.87
CA ALA A 47 5.88 14.77 -6.09
C ALA A 47 4.58 14.29 -5.43
N GLY A 48 3.94 15.16 -4.64
CA GLY A 48 2.62 14.89 -4.08
C GLY A 48 1.56 14.99 -5.17
N ILE A 49 1.11 13.86 -5.70
CA ILE A 49 -0.07 13.78 -6.56
C ILE A 49 -1.27 13.50 -5.67
N SER A 50 -2.34 14.29 -5.74
CA SER A 50 -3.57 14.04 -5.01
C SER A 50 -4.46 13.04 -5.78
N GLY A 51 -4.92 11.96 -5.13
CA GLY A 51 -5.94 11.06 -5.66
C GLY A 51 -5.58 9.57 -5.72
N ALA A 52 -6.54 8.73 -6.10
CA ALA A 52 -6.44 7.26 -6.09
C ALA A 52 -5.38 6.66 -7.04
N LYS A 53 -4.88 7.41 -8.03
CA LYS A 53 -3.77 7.03 -8.91
C LYS A 53 -2.39 7.11 -8.27
N GLU A 54 -2.31 7.60 -7.07
CA GLU A 54 -1.08 7.80 -6.30
C GLU A 54 -0.37 6.50 -5.88
N ARG A 55 -1.01 5.32 -5.99
CA ARG A 55 -0.42 4.06 -5.51
C ARG A 55 0.81 3.59 -6.29
N GLU A 56 0.95 4.03 -7.55
CA GLU A 56 1.94 3.45 -8.46
C GLU A 56 3.18 4.32 -8.70
N ASN A 57 3.28 5.54 -8.12
CA ASN A 57 4.35 6.45 -8.53
C ASN A 57 5.02 7.17 -7.36
N ARG A 58 5.87 6.42 -6.63
CA ARG A 58 6.82 6.99 -5.66
C ARG A 58 8.26 6.61 -6.05
N PRO A 59 8.76 7.11 -7.20
CA PRO A 59 10.07 6.74 -7.71
C PRO A 59 11.20 7.12 -6.75
N GLY A 60 11.04 8.21 -5.98
CA GLY A 60 11.98 8.62 -4.95
C GLY A 60 12.07 7.61 -3.80
N LEU A 61 10.92 7.13 -3.28
CA LEU A 61 10.89 6.10 -2.26
C LEU A 61 11.48 4.78 -2.78
N ASP A 62 11.06 4.35 -3.96
CA ASP A 62 11.55 3.12 -4.57
C ASP A 62 13.06 3.15 -4.79
N GLN A 63 13.58 4.29 -5.25
CA GLN A 63 15.03 4.47 -5.44
C GLN A 63 15.75 4.47 -4.08
N MET A 64 15.18 5.14 -3.07
CA MET A 64 15.73 5.14 -1.72
C MET A 64 15.83 3.71 -1.16
N LEU A 65 14.79 2.90 -1.28
CA LEU A 65 14.80 1.51 -0.80
C LEU A 65 15.81 0.63 -1.57
N LYS A 66 15.95 0.82 -2.89
CA LYS A 66 16.99 0.16 -3.70
C LYS A 66 18.40 0.56 -3.25
N ASP A 67 18.60 1.80 -2.88
CA ASP A 67 19.89 2.29 -2.42
C ASP A 67 20.18 1.89 -0.96
N ALA A 68 19.16 1.75 -0.13
CA ALA A 68 19.25 1.16 1.20
C ALA A 68 19.74 -0.30 1.14
N SER A 69 19.19 -1.10 0.21
CA SER A 69 19.64 -2.50 0.03
C SER A 69 21.11 -2.61 -0.41
N LYS A 70 21.65 -1.56 -1.03
CA LYS A 70 23.06 -1.43 -1.40
C LYS A 70 23.93 -0.78 -0.32
N ARG A 71 23.34 -0.47 0.84
CA ARG A 71 24.01 0.21 1.97
C ARG A 71 24.72 1.50 1.59
N ARG A 72 24.09 2.30 0.74
CA ARG A 72 24.64 3.60 0.32
C ARG A 72 24.59 4.66 1.42
N PHE A 73 23.74 4.45 2.43
CA PHE A 73 23.56 5.31 3.59
C PHE A 73 23.16 4.47 4.81
N ASP A 74 23.24 5.08 5.98
CA ASP A 74 23.06 4.40 7.26
C ASP A 74 21.78 4.86 7.98
N VAL A 75 21.24 6.04 7.63
CA VAL A 75 20.05 6.64 8.26
C VAL A 75 19.17 7.28 7.19
N VAL A 76 17.86 7.02 7.25
CA VAL A 76 16.85 7.78 6.53
C VAL A 76 16.22 8.79 7.47
N MET A 77 16.17 10.05 7.06
CA MET A 77 15.52 11.13 7.78
C MET A 77 14.26 11.57 7.05
N ALA A 78 13.14 11.69 7.75
CA ALA A 78 11.91 12.25 7.19
C ALA A 78 11.25 13.20 8.22
N TRP A 79 10.48 14.15 7.71
CA TRP A 79 9.80 15.12 8.57
C TRP A 79 8.76 14.48 9.47
N ALA A 80 7.96 13.57 8.91
CA ALA A 80 6.89 12.91 9.65
C ALA A 80 6.59 11.53 9.04
N ILE A 81 5.91 10.70 9.83
CA ILE A 81 5.55 9.32 9.51
C ILE A 81 4.68 9.22 8.22
N ASP A 82 3.79 10.20 8.00
CA ASP A 82 2.91 10.26 6.83
C ASP A 82 3.68 10.54 5.51
N ARG A 83 4.93 10.92 5.59
CA ARG A 83 5.80 11.07 4.42
C ARG A 83 6.25 9.72 3.90
N LEU A 84 6.55 8.76 4.76
CA LEU A 84 7.04 7.43 4.40
C LEU A 84 5.94 6.46 3.99
N GLY A 85 4.77 6.52 4.63
CA GLY A 85 3.63 5.65 4.34
C GLY A 85 2.34 6.42 4.15
N ARG A 86 1.44 5.92 3.33
CA ARG A 86 0.05 6.43 3.15
C ARG A 86 -0.93 5.67 4.01
N SER A 87 -0.58 4.47 4.30
CA SER A 87 -1.27 3.60 5.23
C SER A 87 -0.23 3.05 6.19
N LEU A 88 -0.72 2.62 7.31
CA LEU A 88 0.13 1.95 8.29
C LEU A 88 0.84 0.72 7.71
N ILE A 89 0.23 0.06 6.72
CA ILE A 89 0.83 -1.10 6.04
C ILE A 89 2.03 -0.69 5.22
N ASP A 90 1.88 0.35 4.38
CA ASP A 90 2.95 0.84 3.52
C ASP A 90 4.13 1.31 4.39
N LEU A 91 3.80 1.98 5.50
CA LEU A 91 4.79 2.43 6.45
C LEU A 91 5.55 1.25 7.08
N LEU A 92 4.83 0.27 7.63
CA LEU A 92 5.44 -0.92 8.22
C LEU A 92 6.29 -1.68 7.19
N GLY A 93 5.82 -1.83 5.95
CA GLY A 93 6.60 -2.44 4.88
C GLY A 93 7.88 -1.68 4.56
N THR A 94 7.80 -0.34 4.46
CA THR A 94 8.96 0.52 4.24
C THR A 94 10.00 0.34 5.36
N ILE A 95 9.54 0.34 6.60
CA ILE A 95 10.39 0.25 7.77
C ILE A 95 11.03 -1.12 7.92
N GLN A 96 10.25 -2.21 7.76
CA GLN A 96 10.79 -3.56 7.76
C GLN A 96 11.88 -3.73 6.69
N THR A 97 11.70 -3.09 5.52
CA THR A 97 12.73 -3.09 4.47
C THR A 97 13.98 -2.34 4.91
N LEU A 98 13.86 -1.17 5.53
CA LEU A 98 15.01 -0.42 6.05
C LEU A 98 15.72 -1.18 7.16
N GLU A 99 14.98 -1.77 8.10
CA GLU A 99 15.53 -2.58 9.20
C GLU A 99 16.27 -3.81 8.67
N ALA A 100 15.70 -4.53 7.71
CA ALA A 100 16.34 -5.67 7.05
C ALA A 100 17.65 -5.27 6.33
N CYS A 101 17.74 -4.03 5.82
CA CYS A 101 18.95 -3.47 5.23
C CYS A 101 19.95 -2.94 6.27
N GLY A 102 19.58 -2.91 7.56
CA GLY A 102 20.38 -2.32 8.62
C GLY A 102 20.47 -0.79 8.54
N VAL A 103 19.43 -0.14 7.99
CA VAL A 103 19.31 1.31 7.86
C VAL A 103 18.39 1.84 8.95
N ASP A 104 18.89 2.79 9.74
CA ASP A 104 18.11 3.44 10.80
C ASP A 104 17.14 4.49 10.25
N LEU A 105 16.14 4.85 11.05
CA LEU A 105 15.12 5.84 10.71
C LEU A 105 15.09 6.97 11.75
N TYR A 106 15.01 8.21 11.26
CA TYR A 106 14.76 9.40 12.06
C TYR A 106 13.52 10.13 11.58
N LEU A 107 12.55 10.32 12.47
CA LEU A 107 11.31 11.08 12.22
C LEU A 107 11.24 12.28 13.17
N ASP A 108 11.26 13.48 12.61
CA ASP A 108 11.38 14.69 13.41
C ASP A 108 10.12 14.98 14.25
N GLN A 109 8.95 15.05 13.63
CA GLN A 109 7.69 15.38 14.32
C GLN A 109 7.33 14.39 15.43
N GLN A 110 7.64 13.12 15.26
CA GLN A 110 7.34 12.09 16.26
C GLN A 110 8.50 11.86 17.23
N SER A 111 9.62 12.57 17.04
CA SER A 111 10.85 12.38 17.82
C SER A 111 11.29 10.90 17.89
N ILE A 112 11.05 10.16 16.79
CA ILE A 112 11.46 8.76 16.68
C ILE A 112 12.85 8.69 16.08
N ASP A 113 13.76 8.03 16.80
CA ASP A 113 15.17 7.85 16.41
C ASP A 113 15.57 6.39 16.64
N THR A 114 15.52 5.58 15.59
CA THR A 114 15.87 4.16 15.71
C THR A 114 17.38 3.89 15.79
N THR A 115 18.20 4.94 15.72
CA THR A 115 19.64 4.80 16.05
C THR A 115 19.86 4.53 17.53
N THR A 116 18.84 4.79 18.37
CA THR A 116 18.86 4.55 19.81
C THR A 116 18.01 3.34 20.20
N PRO A 117 18.41 2.55 21.23
CA PRO A 117 17.57 1.44 21.71
C PRO A 117 16.16 1.85 22.12
N ALA A 118 16.01 3.00 22.75
CA ALA A 118 14.71 3.54 23.17
C ALA A 118 13.82 3.88 21.95
N GLY A 119 14.39 4.51 20.93
CA GLY A 119 13.68 4.80 19.69
C GLY A 119 13.27 3.55 18.91
N LYS A 120 14.14 2.51 18.89
CA LYS A 120 13.78 1.20 18.32
C LYS A 120 12.60 0.57 19.07
N LEU A 121 12.63 0.57 20.38
CA LEU A 121 11.52 0.04 21.19
C LEU A 121 10.23 0.83 20.95
N MET A 122 10.29 2.17 21.00
CA MET A 122 9.13 3.03 20.77
C MET A 122 8.53 2.80 19.40
N PHE A 123 9.38 2.60 18.41
CA PHE A 123 8.99 2.27 17.06
C PHE A 123 8.28 0.92 16.96
N GLN A 124 8.83 -0.14 17.56
CA GLN A 124 8.23 -1.48 17.61
C GLN A 124 6.86 -1.47 18.31
N VAL A 125 6.75 -0.74 19.42
CA VAL A 125 5.48 -0.55 20.15
C VAL A 125 4.45 0.13 19.25
N THR A 126 4.83 1.20 18.55
CA THR A 126 3.93 1.92 17.63
C THR A 126 3.47 0.99 16.49
N GLY A 127 4.35 0.17 15.94
CA GLY A 127 4.02 -0.85 14.95
C GLY A 127 3.02 -1.89 15.45
N ALA A 128 3.24 -2.40 16.66
CA ALA A 128 2.34 -3.37 17.28
C ALA A 128 0.93 -2.80 17.54
N PHE A 129 0.84 -1.56 18.02
CA PHE A 129 -0.45 -0.85 18.17
C PHE A 129 -1.18 -0.71 16.85
N ALA A 130 -0.46 -0.38 15.82
CA ALA A 130 -0.97 -0.22 14.49
C ALA A 130 -1.53 -1.53 13.90
N GLU A 131 -0.85 -2.66 14.10
CA GLU A 131 -1.36 -3.98 13.71
C GLU A 131 -2.58 -4.40 14.53
N PHE A 132 -2.58 -4.09 15.82
CA PHE A 132 -3.71 -4.35 16.70
C PHE A 132 -4.96 -3.58 16.24
N GLU A 133 -4.85 -2.27 15.99
CA GLU A 133 -5.96 -1.45 15.50
C GLU A 133 -6.54 -2.00 14.18
N ARG A 134 -5.68 -2.41 13.25
CA ARG A 134 -6.10 -3.04 12.00
C ARG A 134 -6.82 -4.36 12.21
N SER A 135 -6.33 -5.19 13.13
CA SER A 135 -6.97 -6.45 13.51
C SER A 135 -8.38 -6.19 14.03
N MET A 136 -8.54 -5.19 14.90
CA MET A 136 -9.83 -4.76 15.44
C MET A 136 -10.79 -4.26 14.36
N ILE A 137 -10.30 -3.47 13.40
CA ILE A 137 -11.12 -3.00 12.26
C ILE A 137 -11.59 -4.19 11.43
N ARG A 138 -10.70 -5.12 11.07
CA ARG A 138 -11.07 -6.34 10.33
C ARG A 138 -12.13 -7.16 11.07
N GLN A 139 -11.96 -7.39 12.36
CA GLN A 139 -12.94 -8.12 13.17
C GLN A 139 -14.31 -7.43 13.17
N ARG A 140 -14.36 -6.10 13.31
CA ARG A 140 -15.61 -5.33 13.25
C ARG A 140 -16.29 -5.45 11.87
N VAL A 141 -15.52 -5.37 10.79
CA VAL A 141 -16.02 -5.55 9.43
C VAL A 141 -16.57 -6.96 9.24
N HIS A 142 -15.84 -8.00 9.63
CA HIS A 142 -16.30 -9.38 9.52
C HIS A 142 -17.57 -9.64 10.37
N ALA A 143 -17.63 -9.12 11.58
CA ALA A 143 -18.82 -9.21 12.42
C ALA A 143 -20.00 -8.46 11.81
N GLY A 144 -19.76 -7.32 11.17
CA GLY A 144 -20.79 -6.57 10.44
C GLY A 144 -21.31 -7.33 9.21
N LEU A 145 -20.40 -7.90 8.41
CA LEU A 145 -20.77 -8.73 7.25
C LEU A 145 -21.57 -9.97 7.66
N LYS A 146 -21.13 -10.66 8.72
CA LYS A 146 -21.83 -11.83 9.26
C LYS A 146 -23.26 -11.47 9.66
N ARG A 147 -23.45 -10.39 10.42
CA ARG A 147 -24.79 -9.88 10.81
C ARG A 147 -25.64 -9.52 9.59
N ALA A 148 -25.04 -8.90 8.55
CA ALA A 148 -25.77 -8.56 7.33
C ALA A 148 -26.29 -9.82 6.62
N VAL A 149 -25.47 -10.89 6.55
CA VAL A 149 -25.90 -12.18 5.98
C VAL A 149 -26.99 -12.83 6.81
N GLU A 150 -26.87 -12.83 8.14
CA GLU A 150 -27.88 -13.33 9.06
C GLU A 150 -29.23 -12.57 8.93
N GLN A 151 -29.19 -11.28 8.56
CA GLN A 151 -30.35 -10.45 8.25
C GLN A 151 -30.88 -10.65 6.82
N GLY A 152 -30.35 -11.62 6.07
CA GLY A 152 -30.79 -11.92 4.70
C GLY A 152 -30.24 -10.94 3.64
N LYS A 153 -29.27 -10.06 3.98
CA LYS A 153 -28.66 -9.17 3.01
C LYS A 153 -27.68 -9.95 2.13
N GLN A 154 -27.86 -9.84 0.82
CA GLN A 154 -26.92 -10.43 -0.14
C GLN A 154 -25.70 -9.53 -0.24
N LEU A 155 -24.53 -10.10 0.05
CA LEU A 155 -23.25 -9.40 -0.06
C LEU A 155 -22.72 -9.47 -1.50
N GLY A 156 -21.97 -8.44 -1.89
CA GLY A 156 -21.36 -8.35 -3.20
C GLY A 156 -22.19 -7.55 -4.22
N ARG A 157 -21.78 -7.66 -5.48
CA ARG A 157 -22.47 -6.97 -6.58
C ARG A 157 -23.86 -7.59 -6.79
N PRO A 158 -24.93 -6.78 -6.88
CA PRO A 158 -26.28 -7.29 -7.17
C PRO A 158 -26.27 -8.16 -8.43
N LYS A 159 -27.02 -9.25 -8.41
CA LYS A 159 -27.24 -10.06 -9.61
C LYS A 159 -27.99 -9.22 -10.66
N ILE A 160 -27.70 -9.47 -11.93
CA ILE A 160 -28.46 -8.85 -13.02
C ILE A 160 -29.92 -9.32 -12.97
N ALA A 161 -30.81 -8.52 -13.54
CA ALA A 161 -32.24 -8.85 -13.58
C ALA A 161 -32.46 -10.22 -14.25
N GLU A 162 -33.32 -11.06 -13.69
CA GLU A 162 -33.61 -12.41 -14.16
C GLU A 162 -34.02 -12.45 -15.65
N ALA A 163 -34.80 -11.45 -16.08
CA ALA A 163 -35.20 -11.30 -17.49
C ALA A 163 -33.96 -11.11 -18.41
N LEU A 164 -32.94 -10.37 -17.97
CA LEU A 164 -31.72 -10.16 -18.72
C LEU A 164 -30.88 -11.45 -18.72
N GLU A 165 -30.82 -12.13 -17.59
CA GLU A 165 -30.10 -13.41 -17.45
C GLU A 165 -30.67 -14.47 -18.39
N LYS A 166 -32.01 -14.64 -18.47
CA LYS A 166 -32.69 -15.54 -19.42
C LYS A 166 -32.41 -15.20 -20.88
N ARG A 167 -32.33 -13.91 -21.22
CA ARG A 167 -31.98 -13.47 -22.58
C ARG A 167 -30.53 -13.83 -22.94
N ILE A 168 -29.60 -13.66 -22.00
CA ILE A 168 -28.20 -14.05 -22.15
C ILE A 168 -28.09 -15.58 -22.36
N GLN A 169 -28.80 -16.36 -21.54
CA GLN A 169 -28.84 -17.83 -21.67
C GLN A 169 -29.33 -18.27 -23.04
N THR A 170 -30.39 -17.64 -23.57
CA THR A 170 -30.91 -17.94 -24.93
C THR A 170 -29.85 -17.71 -26.00
N GLN A 171 -29.10 -16.60 -25.92
CA GLN A 171 -28.04 -16.30 -26.90
C GLN A 171 -26.85 -17.27 -26.79
N LEU A 172 -26.50 -17.69 -25.58
CA LEU A 172 -25.47 -18.69 -25.33
C LEU A 172 -25.88 -20.07 -25.88
N ARG A 173 -27.15 -20.48 -25.70
CA ARG A 173 -27.70 -21.72 -26.29
C ARG A 173 -27.73 -21.67 -27.82
N ALA A 174 -27.90 -20.49 -28.42
CA ALA A 174 -27.80 -20.28 -29.85
C ALA A 174 -26.34 -20.29 -30.39
N GLY A 175 -25.34 -20.64 -29.55
CA GLY A 175 -23.94 -20.78 -29.93
C GLY A 175 -23.17 -19.44 -30.01
N LYS A 176 -23.73 -18.32 -29.56
CA LYS A 176 -22.98 -17.06 -29.55
C LYS A 176 -21.85 -17.08 -28.53
N GLY A 177 -20.68 -16.59 -28.93
CA GLY A 177 -19.51 -16.48 -28.04
C GLY A 177 -19.68 -15.43 -26.94
N ILE A 178 -19.04 -15.67 -25.79
CA ILE A 178 -19.12 -14.86 -24.56
C ILE A 178 -18.85 -13.37 -24.82
N LEU A 179 -17.81 -13.04 -25.57
CA LEU A 179 -17.44 -11.65 -25.88
C LEU A 179 -18.53 -10.93 -26.68
N LYS A 180 -19.18 -11.62 -27.62
CA LYS A 180 -20.23 -11.08 -28.46
C LYS A 180 -21.50 -10.80 -27.63
N VAL A 181 -21.88 -11.78 -26.79
CA VAL A 181 -23.00 -11.66 -25.87
C VAL A 181 -22.77 -10.55 -24.84
N ALA A 182 -21.58 -10.49 -24.24
CA ALA A 182 -21.24 -9.43 -23.27
C ALA A 182 -21.40 -8.02 -23.88
N ARG A 183 -20.92 -7.84 -25.10
CA ARG A 183 -21.03 -6.55 -25.83
C ARG A 183 -22.47 -6.23 -26.21
N GLU A 184 -23.23 -7.22 -26.67
CA GLU A 184 -24.65 -7.05 -27.10
C GLU A 184 -25.55 -6.61 -25.94
N PHE A 185 -25.33 -7.17 -24.73
CA PHE A 185 -26.14 -6.88 -23.56
C PHE A 185 -25.54 -5.83 -22.61
N GLY A 186 -24.37 -5.27 -22.92
CA GLY A 186 -23.72 -4.25 -22.09
C GLY A 186 -23.31 -4.76 -20.72
N VAL A 187 -22.98 -6.06 -20.58
CA VAL A 187 -22.57 -6.70 -19.33
C VAL A 187 -21.11 -7.11 -19.37
N GLY A 188 -20.50 -7.28 -18.19
CA GLY A 188 -19.11 -7.78 -18.13
C GLY A 188 -19.00 -9.23 -18.62
N THR A 189 -17.87 -9.55 -19.28
CA THR A 189 -17.57 -10.92 -19.75
C THR A 189 -17.62 -11.96 -18.63
N GLY A 190 -17.16 -11.62 -17.43
CA GLY A 190 -17.26 -12.50 -16.25
C GLY A 190 -18.71 -12.83 -15.85
N THR A 191 -19.65 -11.93 -16.08
CA THR A 191 -21.09 -12.19 -15.86
C THR A 191 -21.61 -13.22 -16.84
N VAL A 192 -21.26 -13.08 -18.12
CA VAL A 192 -21.67 -14.02 -19.17
C VAL A 192 -21.02 -15.39 -18.97
N GLN A 193 -19.74 -15.41 -18.54
CA GLN A 193 -19.03 -16.66 -18.22
C GLN A 193 -19.74 -17.39 -17.07
N ARG A 194 -20.03 -16.69 -15.95
CA ARG A 194 -20.76 -17.28 -14.82
C ARG A 194 -22.09 -17.92 -15.26
N ILE A 195 -22.88 -17.19 -16.07
CA ILE A 195 -24.16 -17.70 -16.57
C ILE A 195 -23.96 -18.95 -17.43
N LYS A 196 -22.91 -18.98 -18.26
CA LYS A 196 -22.57 -20.15 -19.08
C LYS A 196 -22.18 -21.34 -18.20
N ASP A 197 -21.37 -21.13 -17.18
CA ASP A 197 -20.92 -22.17 -16.26
C ASP A 197 -22.11 -22.74 -15.46
N GLU A 198 -23.02 -21.88 -14.99
CA GLU A 198 -24.27 -22.29 -14.33
C GLU A 198 -25.22 -23.09 -15.26
N MET A 199 -25.18 -22.84 -16.57
CA MET A 199 -25.95 -23.61 -17.55
C MET A 199 -25.33 -24.97 -17.85
N SER A 200 -23.99 -25.10 -17.79
CA SER A 200 -23.28 -26.34 -18.07
C SER A 200 -23.38 -27.38 -16.94
N GLY A 201 -23.81 -26.98 -15.74
CA GLY A 201 -23.98 -27.84 -14.56
C GLY A 201 -22.67 -28.49 -14.06
N PRO A 202 -22.65 -29.10 -12.88
CA PRO A 202 -21.43 -29.75 -12.35
C PRO A 202 -21.04 -31.08 -13.04
N PHE A 203 -21.69 -31.48 -14.15
CA PHE A 203 -21.55 -32.81 -14.71
C PHE A 203 -20.66 -32.95 -15.98
N ASP A 204 -20.21 -31.83 -16.61
CA ASP A 204 -19.41 -31.94 -17.86
C ASP A 204 -17.88 -31.93 -17.64
N ALA A 205 -17.41 -31.81 -16.38
CA ALA A 205 -15.97 -31.89 -16.10
C ALA A 205 -15.36 -33.32 -16.13
N ALA A 206 -16.21 -34.35 -16.24
CA ALA A 206 -15.77 -35.76 -16.23
C ALA A 206 -15.64 -36.39 -17.62
N ALA A 207 -15.98 -35.67 -18.70
CA ALA A 207 -15.94 -36.21 -20.10
C ALA A 207 -14.74 -35.71 -20.92
N ALA A 208 -13.78 -34.99 -20.31
CA ALA A 208 -12.58 -34.47 -20.97
C ALA A 208 -11.28 -34.89 -20.27
N ALA A 209 -11.24 -36.11 -19.70
CA ALA A 209 -10.02 -36.75 -19.21
C ALA A 209 -9.69 -37.98 -20.02
#